data_c0c1c9ce30321bd4420c53c96833d3f4
#
_entry.id   c0c1c9ce30321bd4420c53c96833d3f4
#
_cell.length_a   1.000
_cell.length_b   1.000
_cell.length_c   1.000
_cell.angle_alpha   90.00
_cell.angle_beta   90.00
_cell.angle_gamma   90.00
#
_symmetry.space_group_name_H-M   'P 1'
#
loop_
_entity.id
_entity.type
_entity.pdbx_description
1 polymer ?
#
loop_
_entity_poly.entity_id
_entity_poly.type
_entity_poly.pdbx_seq_one_letter_code
_entity_poly.pdbx_strand_id
1 'polypeptide(L)'
;MGAFKNSADSAGYALGVRIGQNLKAQGFDAINLPNLYRAIGDVFSGKASALPEAVLDKCIGEFVQKANEKKSAGAKKAGIDFLAANAKKPGVVTLPSGLQYEVVKAGTDATKPTLTDKVKCHYHGTLLDGSIFDSSMDRGEPVVFPVNGVIKGWQEALQLMTVGSKWKLYVPSDLAYGDSSPSASIGPGSLLVFDVELISIEKD
;
A
#
# COMPACT_ATOMS: atom_id res chain seq x y z
N MET A 1 3.13 18.05 35.06
CA MET A 1 1.93 18.84 34.72
C MET A 1 2.25 20.33 34.90
N GLY A 2 2.73 21.04 33.86
CA GLY A 2 3.21 22.41 34.03
C GLY A 2 3.23 23.26 32.76
N ALA A 3 2.79 22.71 31.61
CA ALA A 3 2.88 23.42 30.34
C ALA A 3 1.64 24.29 30.00
N PHE A 4 0.48 24.02 30.64
CA PHE A 4 -0.78 24.67 30.30
C PHE A 4 -1.44 25.27 31.54
N LYS A 5 -1.98 26.50 31.40
CA LYS A 5 -2.51 27.28 32.50
C LYS A 5 -3.93 26.85 32.94
N ASN A 6 -4.70 26.26 32.01
CA ASN A 6 -6.09 25.87 32.22
C ASN A 6 -6.53 24.75 31.25
N SER A 7 -7.77 24.30 31.38
CA SER A 7 -8.33 23.23 30.54
C SER A 7 -8.48 23.63 29.07
N ALA A 8 -8.74 24.90 28.78
CA ALA A 8 -8.88 25.40 27.40
C ALA A 8 -7.52 25.34 26.66
N ASP A 9 -6.43 25.72 27.35
CA ASP A 9 -5.08 25.63 26.80
C ASP A 9 -4.70 24.18 26.47
N SER A 10 -5.00 23.25 27.39
CA SER A 10 -4.74 21.83 27.22
C SER A 10 -5.56 21.24 26.09
N ALA A 11 -6.83 21.61 25.97
CA ALA A 11 -7.74 21.17 24.92
C ALA A 11 -7.30 21.69 23.55
N GLY A 12 -6.90 22.96 23.47
CA GLY A 12 -6.37 23.57 22.24
C GLY A 12 -5.13 22.83 21.72
N TYR A 13 -4.18 22.52 22.61
CA TYR A 13 -3.00 21.74 22.25
C TYR A 13 -3.36 20.32 21.82
N ALA A 14 -4.22 19.64 22.56
CA ALA A 14 -4.66 18.28 22.22
C ALA A 14 -5.35 18.21 20.85
N LEU A 15 -6.22 19.17 20.53
CA LEU A 15 -6.83 19.30 19.19
C LEU A 15 -5.76 19.53 18.13
N GLY A 16 -4.80 20.41 18.38
CA GLY A 16 -3.69 20.66 17.46
C GLY A 16 -2.87 19.37 17.16
N VAL A 17 -2.59 18.56 18.17
CA VAL A 17 -1.92 17.25 18.00
C VAL A 17 -2.74 16.34 17.10
N ARG A 18 -4.04 16.22 17.34
CA ARG A 18 -4.93 15.36 16.54
C ARG A 18 -5.04 15.81 15.09
N ILE A 19 -5.20 17.12 14.88
CA ILE A 19 -5.23 17.73 13.54
C ILE A 19 -3.89 17.46 12.83
N GLY A 20 -2.76 17.71 13.50
CA GLY A 20 -1.44 17.47 12.93
C GLY A 20 -1.19 16.00 12.56
N GLN A 21 -1.59 15.07 13.42
CA GLN A 21 -1.52 13.63 13.12
C GLN A 21 -2.35 13.26 11.89
N ASN A 22 -3.59 13.78 11.81
CA ASN A 22 -4.48 13.52 10.67
C ASN A 22 -3.92 14.10 9.37
N LEU A 23 -3.50 15.36 9.37
CA LEU A 23 -2.89 16.01 8.21
C LEU A 23 -1.66 15.24 7.72
N LYS A 24 -0.79 14.82 8.65
CA LYS A 24 0.39 14.03 8.30
C LYS A 24 0.02 12.68 7.67
N ALA A 25 -0.98 11.99 8.22
CA ALA A 25 -1.48 10.72 7.66
C ALA A 25 -2.04 10.90 6.24
N GLN A 26 -2.65 12.05 5.95
CA GLN A 26 -3.17 12.39 4.61
C GLN A 26 -2.11 12.93 3.64
N GLY A 27 -0.84 13.04 4.04
CA GLY A 27 0.25 13.47 3.15
C GLY A 27 0.56 14.97 3.18
N PHE A 28 0.03 15.72 4.15
CA PHE A 28 0.31 17.14 4.32
C PHE A 28 1.61 17.41 5.09
N ASP A 29 2.68 16.62 4.82
CA ASP A 29 3.95 16.71 5.55
C ASP A 29 4.66 18.07 5.38
N ALA A 30 4.44 18.77 4.26
CA ALA A 30 5.09 20.03 3.92
C ALA A 30 4.13 21.23 3.88
N ILE A 31 3.01 21.16 4.62
CA ILE A 31 2.05 22.27 4.69
C ILE A 31 2.65 23.50 5.41
N ASN A 32 2.27 24.70 4.97
CA ASN A 32 2.65 25.93 5.63
C ASN A 32 1.87 26.12 6.94
N LEU A 33 2.46 25.74 8.07
CA LEU A 33 1.81 25.81 9.38
C LEU A 33 1.41 27.24 9.79
N PRO A 34 2.19 28.31 9.55
CA PRO A 34 1.76 29.69 9.80
C PRO A 34 0.46 30.06 9.08
N ASN A 35 0.31 29.67 7.83
CA ASN A 35 -0.94 29.95 7.09
C ASN A 35 -2.11 29.12 7.59
N LEU A 36 -1.88 27.84 7.96
CA LEU A 36 -2.91 27.00 8.58
C LEU A 36 -3.40 27.64 9.91
N TYR A 37 -2.47 28.03 10.76
CA TYR A 37 -2.79 28.70 12.04
C TYR A 37 -3.60 29.99 11.81
N ARG A 38 -3.16 30.84 10.86
CA ARG A 38 -3.88 32.06 10.51
C ARG A 38 -5.30 31.79 10.04
N ALA A 39 -5.48 30.82 9.15
CA ALA A 39 -6.82 30.47 8.63
C ALA A 39 -7.76 29.98 9.73
N ILE A 40 -7.26 29.16 10.67
CA ILE A 40 -8.05 28.74 11.85
C ILE A 40 -8.46 29.97 12.67
N GLY A 41 -7.52 30.89 12.96
CA GLY A 41 -7.80 32.10 13.69
C GLY A 41 -8.82 33.03 13.00
N ASP A 42 -8.77 33.14 11.68
CA ASP A 42 -9.72 33.94 10.89
C ASP A 42 -11.13 33.34 10.99
N VAL A 43 -11.28 32.01 10.91
CA VAL A 43 -12.58 31.33 11.10
C VAL A 43 -13.15 31.58 12.50
N PHE A 44 -12.34 31.41 13.56
CA PHE A 44 -12.80 31.65 14.94
C PHE A 44 -13.13 33.10 15.21
N SER A 45 -12.54 34.02 14.44
CA SER A 45 -12.82 35.49 14.56
C SER A 45 -13.95 35.97 13.65
N GLY A 46 -14.61 35.08 12.91
CA GLY A 46 -15.68 35.42 11.96
C GLY A 46 -15.23 36.25 10.76
N LYS A 47 -13.93 36.23 10.44
CA LYS A 47 -13.37 36.89 9.25
C LYS A 47 -13.65 36.09 7.99
N ALA A 48 -13.83 36.79 6.87
CA ALA A 48 -13.93 36.15 5.58
C ALA A 48 -12.65 35.42 5.21
N SER A 49 -12.79 34.27 4.51
CA SER A 49 -11.68 33.51 3.96
C SER A 49 -10.86 34.39 2.99
N ALA A 50 -9.53 34.27 3.05
CA ALA A 50 -8.63 34.91 2.12
C ALA A 50 -8.66 34.30 0.70
N LEU A 51 -9.21 33.08 0.57
CA LEU A 51 -9.42 32.39 -0.69
C LEU A 51 -10.92 32.18 -0.93
N PRO A 52 -11.40 32.32 -2.20
CA PRO A 52 -12.77 31.96 -2.55
C PRO A 52 -13.05 30.48 -2.25
N GLU A 53 -14.27 30.13 -1.85
CA GLU A 53 -14.71 28.77 -1.53
C GLU A 53 -14.36 27.78 -2.66
N ALA A 54 -14.64 28.15 -3.92
CA ALA A 54 -14.33 27.33 -5.08
C ALA A 54 -12.82 27.04 -5.29
N VAL A 55 -11.94 27.77 -4.60
CA VAL A 55 -10.49 27.61 -4.70
C VAL A 55 -9.95 26.74 -3.57
N LEU A 56 -10.65 26.64 -2.44
CA LEU A 56 -10.18 25.90 -1.27
C LEU A 56 -9.95 24.42 -1.59
N ASP A 57 -10.98 23.74 -2.11
CA ASP A 57 -10.90 22.31 -2.46
C ASP A 57 -9.89 22.05 -3.55
N LYS A 58 -9.80 22.95 -4.55
CA LYS A 58 -8.81 22.85 -5.62
C LYS A 58 -7.38 22.90 -5.09
N CYS A 59 -7.07 23.86 -4.22
CA CYS A 59 -5.74 23.99 -3.62
C CYS A 59 -5.36 22.77 -2.79
N ILE A 60 -6.31 22.23 -2.01
CA ILE A 60 -6.13 21.02 -1.22
C ILE A 60 -5.85 19.82 -2.14
N GLY A 61 -6.71 19.61 -3.15
CA GLY A 61 -6.59 18.51 -4.11
C GLY A 61 -5.27 18.51 -4.86
N GLU A 62 -4.87 19.67 -5.40
CA GLU A 62 -3.58 19.81 -6.10
C GLU A 62 -2.38 19.52 -5.21
N PHE A 63 -2.42 19.94 -3.95
CA PHE A 63 -1.35 19.69 -2.99
C PHE A 63 -1.24 18.18 -2.67
N VAL A 64 -2.37 17.53 -2.38
CA VAL A 64 -2.41 16.08 -2.10
C VAL A 64 -1.96 15.29 -3.32
N GLN A 65 -2.42 15.65 -4.52
CA GLN A 65 -2.00 14.99 -5.76
C GLN A 65 -0.48 15.04 -5.93
N LYS A 66 0.12 16.23 -5.83
CA LYS A 66 1.58 16.39 -5.93
C LYS A 66 2.35 15.61 -4.87
N ALA A 67 1.84 15.55 -3.63
CA ALA A 67 2.44 14.77 -2.56
C ALA A 67 2.40 13.27 -2.87
N ASN A 68 1.28 12.78 -3.39
CA ASN A 68 1.12 11.38 -3.79
C ASN A 68 1.99 11.02 -4.99
N GLU A 69 2.09 11.88 -6.01
CA GLU A 69 2.99 11.69 -7.15
C GLU A 69 4.45 11.57 -6.70
N LYS A 70 4.89 12.43 -5.78
CA LYS A 70 6.24 12.36 -5.21
C LYS A 70 6.47 11.07 -4.41
N LYS A 71 5.50 10.66 -3.58
CA LYS A 71 5.56 9.41 -2.82
C LYS A 71 5.62 8.21 -3.77
N SER A 72 4.76 8.19 -4.78
CA SER A 72 4.73 7.14 -5.80
C SER A 72 6.05 7.03 -6.55
N ALA A 73 6.58 8.14 -7.05
CA ALA A 73 7.86 8.14 -7.75
C ALA A 73 9.00 7.60 -6.88
N GLY A 74 9.03 7.99 -5.59
CA GLY A 74 10.01 7.48 -4.62
C GLY A 74 9.86 5.98 -4.37
N ALA A 75 8.64 5.50 -4.16
CA ALA A 75 8.35 4.08 -3.94
C ALA A 75 8.65 3.23 -5.18
N LYS A 76 8.27 3.68 -6.38
CA LYS A 76 8.60 3.02 -7.66
C LYS A 76 10.11 2.91 -7.84
N LYS A 77 10.85 3.99 -7.58
CA LYS A 77 12.31 3.96 -7.67
C LYS A 77 12.91 2.94 -6.70
N ALA A 78 12.49 2.93 -5.46
CA ALA A 78 12.94 1.95 -4.47
C ALA A 78 12.61 0.51 -4.89
N GLY A 79 11.41 0.29 -5.47
CA GLY A 79 10.99 -0.99 -6.03
C GLY A 79 11.89 -1.46 -7.20
N ILE A 80 12.19 -0.56 -8.13
CA ILE A 80 13.08 -0.84 -9.28
C ILE A 80 14.48 -1.20 -8.79
N ASP A 81 15.06 -0.39 -7.88
CA ASP A 81 16.38 -0.63 -7.32
C ASP A 81 16.43 -1.98 -6.58
N PHE A 82 15.39 -2.30 -5.82
CA PHE A 82 15.25 -3.59 -5.14
C PHE A 82 15.20 -4.76 -6.14
N LEU A 83 14.34 -4.70 -7.16
CA LEU A 83 14.19 -5.76 -8.16
C LEU A 83 15.50 -5.99 -8.93
N ALA A 84 16.21 -4.93 -9.29
CA ALA A 84 17.50 -5.02 -9.96
C ALA A 84 18.57 -5.73 -9.11
N ALA A 85 18.55 -5.50 -7.80
CA ALA A 85 19.43 -6.21 -6.86
C ALA A 85 18.96 -7.65 -6.62
N ASN A 86 17.64 -7.85 -6.48
CA ASN A 86 17.04 -9.15 -6.18
C ASN A 86 17.22 -10.16 -7.33
N ALA A 87 17.14 -9.70 -8.59
CA ALA A 87 17.37 -10.54 -9.78
C ALA A 87 18.74 -11.23 -9.81
N LYS A 88 19.71 -10.71 -9.05
CA LYS A 88 21.07 -11.29 -8.96
C LYS A 88 21.18 -12.41 -7.93
N LYS A 89 20.14 -12.61 -7.11
CA LYS A 89 20.15 -13.64 -6.08
C LYS A 89 19.92 -15.03 -6.68
N PRO A 90 20.60 -16.07 -6.21
CA PRO A 90 20.31 -17.43 -6.60
C PRO A 90 18.85 -17.80 -6.30
N GLY A 91 18.19 -18.49 -7.24
CA GLY A 91 16.81 -18.95 -7.09
C GLY A 91 15.74 -17.93 -7.46
N VAL A 92 16.09 -16.66 -7.67
CA VAL A 92 15.15 -15.64 -8.17
C VAL A 92 15.00 -15.77 -9.68
N VAL A 93 13.74 -15.90 -10.10
CA VAL A 93 13.34 -15.87 -11.51
C VAL A 93 12.66 -14.55 -11.80
N THR A 94 13.03 -13.88 -12.90
CA THR A 94 12.40 -12.65 -13.37
C THR A 94 11.63 -12.94 -14.66
N LEU A 95 10.35 -12.62 -14.67
CA LEU A 95 9.49 -12.78 -15.84
C LEU A 95 9.55 -11.52 -16.74
N PRO A 96 9.16 -11.62 -18.03
CA PRO A 96 9.14 -10.48 -18.95
C PRO A 96 8.25 -9.31 -18.48
N SER A 97 7.23 -9.59 -17.67
CA SER A 97 6.35 -8.59 -17.03
C SER A 97 7.04 -7.76 -15.96
N GLY A 98 8.22 -8.20 -15.49
CA GLY A 98 8.92 -7.63 -14.34
C GLY A 98 8.56 -8.30 -13.01
N LEU A 99 7.60 -9.22 -12.98
CA LEU A 99 7.33 -10.04 -11.81
C LEU A 99 8.57 -10.88 -11.48
N GLN A 100 8.95 -10.92 -10.20
CA GLN A 100 9.99 -11.84 -9.72
C GLN A 100 9.39 -12.81 -8.72
N TYR A 101 9.94 -14.04 -8.72
CA TYR A 101 9.54 -15.05 -7.75
C TYR A 101 10.71 -15.97 -7.36
N GLU A 102 10.57 -16.58 -6.20
CA GLU A 102 11.40 -17.69 -5.72
C GLU A 102 10.48 -18.87 -5.38
N VAL A 103 10.88 -20.08 -5.78
CA VAL A 103 10.19 -21.31 -5.38
C VAL A 103 10.73 -21.73 -4.01
N VAL A 104 9.95 -21.47 -2.95
CA VAL A 104 10.31 -21.85 -1.57
C VAL A 104 10.06 -23.34 -1.33
N LYS A 105 8.95 -23.84 -1.90
CA LYS A 105 8.58 -25.27 -1.86
C LYS A 105 7.95 -25.63 -3.19
N ALA A 106 8.44 -26.72 -3.80
CA ALA A 106 7.82 -27.27 -5.00
C ALA A 106 6.46 -27.90 -4.67
N GLY A 107 5.54 -27.84 -5.62
CA GLY A 107 4.25 -28.50 -5.48
C GLY A 107 4.36 -30.01 -5.56
N THR A 108 3.35 -30.67 -5.05
CA THR A 108 3.23 -32.14 -5.03
C THR A 108 2.44 -32.67 -6.23
N ASP A 109 1.72 -31.78 -6.93
CA ASP A 109 0.91 -32.09 -8.10
C ASP A 109 1.34 -31.18 -9.25
N ALA A 110 1.34 -31.71 -10.49
CA ALA A 110 1.70 -30.94 -11.69
C ALA A 110 0.56 -30.01 -12.16
N THR A 111 -0.62 -30.09 -11.55
CA THR A 111 -1.80 -29.28 -11.89
C THR A 111 -1.57 -27.80 -11.57
N LYS A 112 -1.88 -26.95 -12.54
CA LYS A 112 -1.78 -25.49 -12.44
C LYS A 112 -3.16 -24.87 -12.62
N PRO A 113 -3.46 -23.76 -11.92
CA PRO A 113 -4.70 -23.01 -12.16
C PRO A 113 -4.71 -22.36 -13.54
N THR A 114 -5.91 -22.21 -14.08
CA THR A 114 -6.19 -21.33 -15.22
C THR A 114 -6.77 -20.01 -14.72
N LEU A 115 -6.88 -19.02 -15.62
CA LEU A 115 -7.40 -17.68 -15.27
C LEU A 115 -8.84 -17.70 -14.75
N THR A 116 -9.63 -18.73 -15.14
CA THR A 116 -11.04 -18.86 -14.77
C THR A 116 -11.28 -19.69 -13.51
N ASP A 117 -10.23 -20.31 -12.97
CA ASP A 117 -10.35 -21.13 -11.78
C ASP A 117 -10.46 -20.29 -10.50
N LYS A 118 -10.99 -20.90 -9.45
CA LYS A 118 -10.88 -20.42 -8.08
C LYS A 118 -9.76 -21.20 -7.39
N VAL A 119 -8.98 -20.53 -6.58
CA VAL A 119 -7.86 -21.12 -5.85
C VAL A 119 -7.98 -20.85 -4.37
N LYS A 120 -7.58 -21.82 -3.56
CA LYS A 120 -7.45 -21.69 -2.12
C LYS A 120 -5.99 -21.49 -1.78
N CYS A 121 -5.68 -20.37 -1.14
CA CYS A 121 -4.30 -19.98 -0.83
C CYS A 121 -4.16 -19.55 0.63
N HIS A 122 -2.98 -19.82 1.20
CA HIS A 122 -2.45 -19.03 2.29
C HIS A 122 -1.51 -17.98 1.72
N TYR A 123 -1.49 -16.80 2.32
CA TYR A 123 -0.57 -15.74 1.95
C TYR A 123 -0.18 -14.86 3.12
N HIS A 124 0.98 -14.21 2.97
CA HIS A 124 1.47 -13.19 3.87
C HIS A 124 2.07 -12.07 3.04
N GLY A 125 1.47 -10.89 3.10
CA GLY A 125 1.83 -9.73 2.28
C GLY A 125 2.56 -8.66 3.10
N THR A 126 3.74 -8.24 2.62
CA THR A 126 4.56 -7.21 3.25
C THR A 126 5.01 -6.17 2.24
N LEU A 127 5.32 -4.96 2.73
CA LEU A 127 6.05 -3.94 1.99
C LEU A 127 7.56 -4.23 2.04
N LEU A 128 8.37 -3.43 1.33
CA LEU A 128 9.83 -3.57 1.33
C LEU A 128 10.49 -3.33 2.70
N ASP A 129 9.85 -2.55 3.55
CA ASP A 129 10.32 -2.29 4.92
C ASP A 129 9.94 -3.39 5.91
N GLY A 130 9.24 -4.45 5.44
CA GLY A 130 8.78 -5.58 6.24
C GLY A 130 7.45 -5.34 6.95
N SER A 131 6.83 -4.17 6.80
CA SER A 131 5.51 -3.93 7.38
C SER A 131 4.45 -4.80 6.70
N ILE A 132 3.64 -5.48 7.52
CA ILE A 132 2.58 -6.38 7.07
C ILE A 132 1.36 -5.53 6.69
N PHE A 133 0.81 -5.72 5.49
CA PHE A 133 -0.42 -5.06 5.08
C PHE A 133 -1.63 -6.00 5.04
N ASP A 134 -1.39 -7.29 4.82
CA ASP A 134 -2.44 -8.32 4.87
C ASP A 134 -1.84 -9.71 5.02
N SER A 135 -2.49 -10.60 5.80
CA SER A 135 -2.02 -11.96 6.05
C SER A 135 -3.17 -12.89 6.38
N SER A 136 -3.37 -13.92 5.56
CA SER A 136 -4.29 -15.01 5.87
C SER A 136 -3.73 -15.93 6.96
N MET A 137 -2.40 -15.98 7.09
CA MET A 137 -1.74 -16.78 8.13
C MET A 137 -2.05 -16.22 9.52
N ASP A 138 -2.05 -14.88 9.68
CA ASP A 138 -2.36 -14.23 10.95
C ASP A 138 -3.83 -14.38 11.32
N ARG A 139 -4.73 -14.56 10.32
CA ARG A 139 -6.14 -14.88 10.54
C ARG A 139 -6.39 -16.37 10.84
N GLY A 140 -5.39 -17.23 10.60
CA GLY A 140 -5.46 -18.66 10.89
C GLY A 140 -6.22 -19.50 9.85
N GLU A 141 -6.71 -18.91 8.74
CA GLU A 141 -7.49 -19.61 7.72
C GLU A 141 -7.10 -19.20 6.30
N PRO A 142 -7.05 -20.13 5.33
CA PRO A 142 -6.79 -19.84 3.94
C PRO A 142 -7.99 -19.15 3.30
N VAL A 143 -7.72 -18.42 2.23
CA VAL A 143 -8.75 -17.67 1.49
C VAL A 143 -8.93 -18.23 0.09
N VAL A 144 -10.16 -18.23 -0.39
CA VAL A 144 -10.50 -18.61 -1.76
C VAL A 144 -10.64 -17.37 -2.62
N PHE A 145 -9.93 -17.35 -3.75
CA PHE A 145 -9.95 -16.26 -4.73
C PHE A 145 -10.25 -16.79 -6.13
N PRO A 146 -11.03 -16.07 -6.95
CA PRO A 146 -11.01 -16.26 -8.38
C PRO A 146 -9.66 -15.73 -8.92
N VAL A 147 -8.97 -16.51 -9.76
CA VAL A 147 -7.65 -16.14 -10.29
C VAL A 147 -7.71 -14.81 -11.04
N ASN A 148 -8.76 -14.56 -11.81
CA ASN A 148 -8.98 -13.30 -12.53
C ASN A 148 -9.39 -12.11 -11.63
N GLY A 149 -9.67 -12.33 -10.35
CA GLY A 149 -10.11 -11.30 -9.39
C GLY A 149 -8.98 -10.70 -8.56
N VAL A 150 -7.75 -11.24 -8.64
CA VAL A 150 -6.61 -10.75 -7.88
C VAL A 150 -5.73 -9.81 -8.73
N ILE A 151 -4.72 -9.18 -8.13
CA ILE A 151 -3.77 -8.30 -8.82
C ILE A 151 -3.03 -9.05 -9.94
N LYS A 152 -2.61 -8.33 -10.99
CA LYS A 152 -2.01 -8.91 -12.21
C LYS A 152 -0.81 -9.81 -11.92
N GLY A 153 0.06 -9.42 -10.99
CA GLY A 153 1.21 -10.23 -10.59
C GLY A 153 0.82 -11.58 -9.98
N TRP A 154 -0.27 -11.63 -9.23
CA TRP A 154 -0.82 -12.89 -8.72
C TRP A 154 -1.47 -13.73 -9.82
N GLN A 155 -2.20 -13.11 -10.75
CA GLN A 155 -2.78 -13.82 -11.90
C GLN A 155 -1.69 -14.53 -12.70
N GLU A 156 -0.57 -13.87 -12.94
CA GLU A 156 0.56 -14.44 -13.66
C GLU A 156 1.25 -15.55 -12.84
N ALA A 157 1.55 -15.32 -11.57
CA ALA A 157 2.22 -16.28 -10.70
C ALA A 157 1.39 -17.56 -10.49
N LEU A 158 0.09 -17.43 -10.18
CA LEU A 158 -0.79 -18.57 -9.88
C LEU A 158 -0.90 -19.53 -11.06
N GLN A 159 -0.92 -19.02 -12.29
CA GLN A 159 -0.94 -19.88 -13.50
C GLN A 159 0.38 -20.62 -13.75
N LEU A 160 1.46 -20.22 -13.09
CA LEU A 160 2.77 -20.91 -13.13
C LEU A 160 2.96 -21.84 -11.95
N MET A 161 2.34 -21.55 -10.81
CA MET A 161 2.40 -22.35 -9.59
C MET A 161 1.70 -23.70 -9.77
N THR A 162 2.22 -24.73 -9.11
CA THR A 162 1.59 -26.04 -9.01
C THR A 162 0.94 -26.22 -7.64
N VAL A 163 -0.12 -27.00 -7.56
CA VAL A 163 -0.81 -27.27 -6.29
C VAL A 163 0.16 -27.85 -5.25
N GLY A 164 0.08 -27.35 -4.02
CA GLY A 164 0.96 -27.67 -2.90
C GLY A 164 2.28 -26.89 -2.88
N SER A 165 2.53 -26.00 -3.88
CA SER A 165 3.73 -25.17 -3.90
C SER A 165 3.61 -23.94 -3.00
N LYS A 166 4.79 -23.46 -2.54
CA LYS A 166 4.91 -22.18 -1.85
C LYS A 166 5.95 -21.33 -2.57
N TRP A 167 5.55 -20.14 -2.95
CA TRP A 167 6.40 -19.19 -3.67
C TRP A 167 6.51 -17.89 -2.90
N LYS A 168 7.64 -17.23 -3.05
CA LYS A 168 7.80 -15.83 -2.67
C LYS A 168 7.73 -14.98 -3.92
N LEU A 169 6.80 -14.03 -3.94
CA LEU A 169 6.56 -13.14 -5.07
C LEU A 169 7.04 -11.73 -4.73
N TYR A 170 7.66 -11.08 -5.69
CA TYR A 170 8.03 -9.66 -5.65
C TYR A 170 7.30 -8.97 -6.79
N VAL A 171 6.24 -8.28 -6.44
CA VAL A 171 5.28 -7.74 -7.40
C VAL A 171 5.53 -6.24 -7.59
N PRO A 172 6.02 -5.80 -8.76
CA PRO A 172 6.16 -4.38 -9.04
C PRO A 172 4.80 -3.68 -9.01
N SER A 173 4.79 -2.40 -8.69
CA SER A 173 3.54 -1.63 -8.52
C SER A 173 2.60 -1.71 -9.73
N ASP A 174 3.14 -1.74 -10.95
CA ASP A 174 2.35 -1.78 -12.19
C ASP A 174 1.59 -3.12 -12.38
N LEU A 175 2.03 -4.18 -11.69
CA LEU A 175 1.33 -5.46 -11.59
C LEU A 175 0.50 -5.61 -10.31
N ALA A 176 0.46 -4.57 -9.48
CA ALA A 176 -0.30 -4.48 -8.24
C ALA A 176 -1.34 -3.34 -8.31
N TYR A 177 -1.13 -2.26 -7.59
CA TYR A 177 -2.08 -1.15 -7.45
C TYR A 177 -1.65 0.14 -8.15
N GLY A 178 -0.49 0.14 -8.83
CA GLY A 178 0.04 1.30 -9.56
C GLY A 178 0.25 2.50 -8.64
N ASP A 179 -0.28 3.66 -9.06
CA ASP A 179 -0.23 4.90 -8.30
C ASP A 179 -1.37 5.05 -7.29
N SER A 180 -2.21 4.01 -7.14
CA SER A 180 -3.30 3.99 -6.17
C SER A 180 -2.85 3.52 -4.80
N SER A 181 -3.56 3.97 -3.76
CA SER A 181 -3.44 3.50 -2.38
C SER A 181 -4.72 2.74 -2.01
N PRO A 182 -4.77 1.41 -2.16
CA PRO A 182 -5.99 0.63 -1.91
C PRO A 182 -6.35 0.59 -0.42
N SER A 183 -5.39 0.85 0.45
CA SER A 183 -5.57 0.93 1.90
C SER A 183 -4.58 1.91 2.51
N ALA A 184 -4.78 2.27 3.78
CA ALA A 184 -3.85 3.13 4.52
C ALA A 184 -2.44 2.50 4.67
N SER A 185 -2.34 1.18 4.59
CA SER A 185 -1.08 0.44 4.73
C SER A 185 -0.28 0.35 3.43
N ILE A 186 -0.91 0.50 2.27
CA ILE A 186 -0.24 0.39 0.96
C ILE A 186 -0.20 1.77 0.32
N GLY A 187 0.97 2.38 0.28
CA GLY A 187 1.18 3.67 -0.38
C GLY A 187 1.19 3.55 -1.91
N PRO A 188 1.05 4.69 -2.63
CA PRO A 188 1.10 4.71 -4.08
C PRO A 188 2.49 4.29 -4.59
N GLY A 189 2.56 3.53 -5.66
CA GLY A 189 3.81 3.07 -6.27
C GLY A 189 4.53 1.96 -5.52
N SER A 190 3.93 1.37 -4.49
CA SER A 190 4.57 0.35 -3.66
C SER A 190 4.80 -0.95 -4.42
N LEU A 191 6.02 -1.49 -4.33
CA LEU A 191 6.31 -2.90 -4.61
C LEU A 191 5.77 -3.74 -3.46
N LEU A 192 5.13 -4.85 -3.77
CA LEU A 192 4.57 -5.77 -2.78
C LEU A 192 5.34 -7.08 -2.77
N VAL A 193 5.58 -7.60 -1.57
CA VAL A 193 6.21 -8.91 -1.36
C VAL A 193 5.17 -9.84 -0.76
N PHE A 194 5.02 -11.04 -1.32
CA PHE A 194 4.09 -12.03 -0.80
C PHE A 194 4.79 -13.38 -0.64
N ASP A 195 4.56 -14.03 0.47
CA ASP A 195 4.69 -15.47 0.59
C ASP A 195 3.32 -16.07 0.26
N VAL A 196 3.22 -16.90 -0.79
CA VAL A 196 1.97 -17.50 -1.27
C VAL A 196 2.10 -19.00 -1.28
N GLU A 197 1.15 -19.69 -0.65
CA GLU A 197 1.00 -21.15 -0.71
C GLU A 197 -0.30 -21.49 -1.45
N LEU A 198 -0.19 -22.16 -2.59
CA LEU A 198 -1.31 -22.65 -3.36
C LEU A 198 -1.74 -24.01 -2.81
N ILE A 199 -2.83 -24.07 -2.09
CA ILE A 199 -3.33 -25.27 -1.41
C ILE A 199 -4.10 -26.15 -2.37
N SER A 200 -5.09 -25.59 -3.07
CA SER A 200 -5.96 -26.33 -3.98
C SER A 200 -6.54 -25.43 -5.06
N ILE A 201 -7.03 -26.06 -6.13
CA ILE A 201 -7.91 -25.47 -7.13
C ILE A 201 -9.32 -25.89 -6.75
N GLU A 202 -10.20 -24.92 -6.49
CA GLU A 202 -11.58 -25.18 -6.13
C GLU A 202 -12.41 -25.37 -7.41
N LYS A 203 -13.13 -26.47 -7.48
CA LYS A 203 -14.12 -26.73 -8.54
C LYS A 203 -15.47 -26.25 -8.06
N ASP A 204 -16.21 -25.58 -8.94
CA ASP A 204 -17.61 -25.21 -8.68
C ASP A 204 -18.48 -26.48 -8.61
#